data_41e3a946a3a8046e259ebeaa2d122c6b
#
_entry.id   41e3a946a3a8046e259ebeaa2d122c6b
#
_cell.length_a   1.000
_cell.length_b   1.000
_cell.length_c   1.000
_cell.angle_alpha   90.00
_cell.angle_beta   90.00
_cell.angle_gamma   90.00
#
_symmetry.space_group_name_H-M   'P 1'
#
loop_
_entity.id
_entity.type
_entity.pdbx_description
1 polymer ?
#
loop_
_entity_poly.entity_id
_entity_poly.type
_entity_poly.pdbx_seq_one_letter_code
_entity_poly.pdbx_strand_id
1 'polypeptide(L)'
;MKGRFSAPLEHELHLGFNPERWVGDADLILVVDHDVPFVPADRPLRDDVQLIHLGADPIQEDLLVWGFPADEVIKCNVLSALRALGRSAKKAVEAISSDERDRLSARGDQARRHHDHLMSELEAQEATPGANAITPFMVGRTLSKLCPDAQLYEEAVTSGNPLALGFRPSEVGTYMRNGGSFLGWGLGASLGAKLADPEKTVVCVVGDGSFIFGVPTAALWMAKTHKIAVLIIVVNNACYNSVRLATRDSYPEGIQATQGYVGVDLSDPPAFEAIAEACGAWGRRVTSIDALDS
;
A
#
# COMPACT_ATOMS: atom_id res chain seq x y z
N MET A 1 -7.33 4.29 4.18
CA MET A 1 -6.22 3.31 4.21
C MET A 1 -5.20 3.80 5.25
N LYS A 2 -4.99 3.06 6.35
CA LYS A 2 -4.03 3.52 7.37
C LYS A 2 -2.60 3.40 6.86
N GLY A 3 -1.80 4.40 7.16
CA GLY A 3 -0.48 4.61 6.58
C GLY A 3 0.65 3.72 7.10
N ARG A 4 0.34 2.53 7.66
CA ARG A 4 1.34 1.63 8.25
C ARG A 4 1.02 0.18 7.93
N PHE A 5 2.05 -0.64 7.83
CA PHE A 5 1.90 -2.09 7.80
C PHE A 5 1.53 -2.63 9.17
N SER A 6 0.51 -3.48 9.21
CA SER A 6 -0.03 -4.05 10.45
C SER A 6 0.22 -5.57 10.58
N ALA A 7 0.59 -6.23 9.47
CA ALA A 7 0.90 -7.65 9.44
C ALA A 7 2.05 -7.92 8.46
N PRO A 8 2.97 -8.85 8.77
CA PRO A 8 4.05 -9.23 7.86
C PRO A 8 3.50 -9.77 6.55
N LEU A 9 4.03 -9.30 5.41
CA LEU A 9 3.63 -9.78 4.09
C LEU A 9 4.02 -11.23 3.84
N GLU A 10 5.05 -11.71 4.50
CA GLU A 10 5.55 -13.08 4.40
C GLU A 10 4.72 -14.08 5.21
N HIS A 11 3.76 -13.59 6.00
CA HIS A 11 2.91 -14.48 6.76
C HIS A 11 1.98 -15.25 5.82
N GLU A 12 1.95 -16.56 5.92
CA GLU A 12 1.20 -17.49 5.05
C GLU A 12 -0.33 -17.23 4.94
N LEU A 13 -0.88 -16.44 5.87
CA LEU A 13 -2.27 -16.00 5.84
C LEU A 13 -2.44 -14.57 5.34
N HIS A 14 -1.39 -13.92 4.82
CA HIS A 14 -1.49 -12.60 4.21
C HIS A 14 -1.99 -12.72 2.77
N LEU A 15 -3.22 -12.29 2.49
CA LEU A 15 -3.90 -12.48 1.21
C LEU A 15 -3.83 -11.25 0.28
N GLY A 16 -2.84 -10.37 0.49
CA GLY A 16 -2.67 -9.16 -0.31
C GLY A 16 -3.44 -7.97 0.25
N PHE A 17 -3.67 -6.97 -0.61
CA PHE A 17 -4.26 -5.68 -0.24
C PHE A 17 -5.65 -5.45 -0.85
N ASN A 18 -6.24 -6.46 -1.47
CA ASN A 18 -7.55 -6.35 -2.07
C ASN A 18 -8.56 -7.20 -1.30
N PRO A 19 -9.29 -6.61 -0.34
CA PRO A 19 -10.27 -7.31 0.48
C PRO A 19 -11.50 -7.76 -0.33
N GLU A 20 -11.82 -7.09 -1.46
CA GLU A 20 -13.00 -7.38 -2.28
C GLU A 20 -13.00 -8.83 -2.79
N ARG A 21 -11.84 -9.45 -2.92
CA ARG A 21 -11.72 -10.87 -3.31
C ARG A 21 -12.30 -11.83 -2.26
N TRP A 22 -12.36 -11.41 -0.99
CA TRP A 22 -12.63 -12.28 0.16
C TRP A 22 -13.92 -11.95 0.89
N VAL A 23 -14.28 -10.66 0.95
CA VAL A 23 -15.41 -10.21 1.78
C VAL A 23 -16.76 -10.82 1.37
N GLY A 24 -16.94 -11.14 0.08
CA GLY A 24 -18.18 -11.74 -0.42
C GLY A 24 -18.41 -13.18 0.02
N ASP A 25 -17.39 -13.90 0.44
CA ASP A 25 -17.48 -15.30 0.86
C ASP A 25 -17.25 -15.45 2.39
N ALA A 26 -16.96 -14.34 3.08
CA ALA A 26 -16.68 -14.36 4.51
C ALA A 26 -17.95 -14.56 5.33
N ASP A 27 -17.86 -15.39 6.37
CA ASP A 27 -18.88 -15.57 7.40
C ASP A 27 -18.67 -14.61 8.58
N LEU A 28 -17.43 -14.14 8.77
CA LEU A 28 -17.03 -13.15 9.75
C LEU A 28 -15.99 -12.19 9.16
N ILE A 29 -16.22 -10.90 9.34
CA ILE A 29 -15.25 -9.85 9.00
C ILE A 29 -14.91 -9.07 10.25
N LEU A 30 -13.65 -9.16 10.67
CA LEU A 30 -13.11 -8.36 11.76
C LEU A 30 -12.31 -7.19 11.20
N VAL A 31 -12.84 -6.00 11.31
CA VAL A 31 -12.16 -4.75 10.91
C VAL A 31 -11.36 -4.22 12.09
N VAL A 32 -10.05 -4.16 11.95
CA VAL A 32 -9.16 -3.73 13.02
C VAL A 32 -8.54 -2.39 12.66
N ASP A 33 -8.98 -1.35 13.36
CA ASP A 33 -8.41 0.00 13.28
C ASP A 33 -8.25 0.51 11.82
N HIS A 34 -9.30 0.36 11.02
CA HIS A 34 -9.30 0.70 9.59
C HIS A 34 -10.47 1.63 9.24
N ASP A 35 -10.18 2.66 8.43
CA ASP A 35 -11.15 3.72 8.08
C ASP A 35 -12.09 3.30 6.96
N VAL A 36 -11.55 2.68 5.89
CA VAL A 36 -12.30 2.20 4.74
C VAL A 36 -11.93 0.73 4.51
N PRO A 37 -12.59 -0.21 5.18
CA PRO A 37 -12.19 -1.62 5.16
C PRO A 37 -12.42 -2.30 3.82
N PHE A 38 -13.47 -1.91 3.09
CA PHE A 38 -13.85 -2.41 1.75
C PHE A 38 -14.81 -1.41 1.10
N VAL A 39 -15.07 -1.57 -0.19
CA VAL A 39 -16.05 -0.75 -0.92
C VAL A 39 -17.33 -1.58 -1.12
N PRO A 40 -18.43 -1.29 -0.40
CA PRO A 40 -19.65 -2.13 -0.44
C PRO A 40 -20.27 -2.26 -1.84
N ALA A 41 -20.09 -1.25 -2.70
CA ALA A 41 -20.60 -1.25 -4.06
C ALA A 41 -19.85 -2.21 -5.00
N ASP A 42 -18.59 -2.52 -4.70
CA ASP A 42 -17.77 -3.36 -5.57
C ASP A 42 -18.09 -4.84 -5.41
N ARG A 43 -18.46 -5.26 -4.21
CA ARG A 43 -18.89 -6.63 -3.93
C ARG A 43 -19.90 -6.66 -2.78
N PRO A 44 -21.12 -7.19 -3.00
CA PRO A 44 -22.08 -7.37 -1.93
C PRO A 44 -21.57 -8.39 -0.92
N LEU A 45 -21.81 -8.12 0.34
CA LEU A 45 -21.57 -9.05 1.44
C LEU A 45 -22.67 -10.10 1.47
N ARG A 46 -22.41 -11.23 2.12
CA ARG A 46 -23.45 -12.22 2.42
C ARG A 46 -24.45 -11.61 3.42
N ASP A 47 -25.70 -12.03 3.35
CA ASP A 47 -26.76 -11.58 4.26
C ASP A 47 -26.54 -12.03 5.72
N ASP A 48 -25.77 -13.10 5.92
CA ASP A 48 -25.50 -13.73 7.21
C ASP A 48 -24.08 -13.44 7.74
N VAL A 49 -23.32 -12.54 7.09
CA VAL A 49 -21.98 -12.17 7.55
C VAL A 49 -22.05 -11.40 8.86
N GLN A 50 -21.18 -11.73 9.79
CA GLN A 50 -20.97 -10.93 11.00
C GLN A 50 -19.86 -9.91 10.79
N LEU A 51 -20.16 -8.63 11.08
CA LEU A 51 -19.24 -7.51 10.96
C LEU A 51 -18.90 -6.94 12.32
N ILE A 52 -17.63 -7.03 12.69
CA ILE A 52 -17.11 -6.50 13.95
C ILE A 52 -16.08 -5.42 13.66
N HIS A 53 -16.31 -4.21 14.16
CA HIS A 53 -15.35 -3.12 14.09
C HIS A 53 -14.66 -2.93 15.45
N LEU A 54 -13.32 -2.94 15.42
CA LEU A 54 -12.47 -2.86 16.61
C LEU A 54 -11.40 -1.81 16.41
N GLY A 55 -11.28 -0.86 17.32
CA GLY A 55 -10.27 0.20 17.18
C GLY A 55 -10.36 1.28 18.26
N ALA A 56 -9.49 2.29 18.13
CA ALA A 56 -9.55 3.46 18.99
C ALA A 56 -10.77 4.35 18.66
N ASP A 57 -11.09 4.44 17.39
CA ASP A 57 -12.27 5.11 16.85
C ASP A 57 -12.88 4.24 15.73
N PRO A 58 -13.61 3.18 16.09
CA PRO A 58 -14.06 2.16 15.15
C PRO A 58 -15.21 2.62 14.23
N ILE A 59 -15.91 3.70 14.57
CA ILE A 59 -17.00 4.27 13.76
C ILE A 59 -16.64 5.60 13.11
N GLN A 60 -15.40 6.06 13.28
CA GLN A 60 -14.88 7.29 12.67
C GLN A 60 -15.80 8.49 12.94
N GLU A 61 -16.03 8.82 14.24
CA GLU A 61 -16.98 9.82 14.72
C GLU A 61 -16.83 11.19 14.05
N ASP A 62 -15.61 11.54 13.62
CA ASP A 62 -15.30 12.82 12.98
C ASP A 62 -15.53 12.83 11.44
N LEU A 63 -15.86 11.67 10.83
CA LEU A 63 -16.11 11.58 9.39
C LEU A 63 -17.60 11.72 9.08
N LEU A 64 -17.98 12.80 8.37
CA LEU A 64 -19.38 13.17 8.11
C LEU A 64 -20.18 12.14 7.30
N VAL A 65 -19.51 11.31 6.50
CA VAL A 65 -20.13 10.34 5.58
C VAL A 65 -19.58 8.93 5.74
N TRP A 66 -19.07 8.60 6.92
CA TRP A 66 -18.67 7.23 7.20
C TRP A 66 -19.90 6.38 7.50
N GLY A 67 -20.10 5.29 6.78
CA GLY A 67 -21.34 4.52 6.84
C GLY A 67 -21.12 3.03 6.56
N PHE A 68 -20.14 2.41 7.22
CA PHE A 68 -19.97 0.97 7.13
C PHE A 68 -20.88 0.26 8.14
N PRO A 69 -21.60 -0.81 7.72
CA PRO A 69 -22.40 -1.59 8.65
C PRO A 69 -21.49 -2.27 9.69
N ALA A 70 -22.01 -2.49 10.88
CA ALA A 70 -21.34 -3.25 11.94
C ALA A 70 -22.41 -3.90 12.83
N ASP A 71 -22.26 -5.20 13.11
CA ASP A 71 -23.07 -5.89 14.11
C ASP A 71 -22.57 -5.59 15.53
N GLU A 72 -21.23 -5.50 15.64
CA GLU A 72 -20.58 -5.11 16.89
C GLU A 72 -19.51 -4.05 16.68
N VAL A 73 -19.45 -3.10 17.61
CA VAL A 73 -18.47 -2.01 17.64
C VAL A 73 -17.73 -2.02 18.97
N ILE A 74 -16.40 -2.22 18.92
CA ILE A 74 -15.57 -2.32 20.11
C ILE A 74 -14.54 -1.18 20.13
N LYS A 75 -14.81 -0.14 20.91
CA LYS A 75 -13.86 0.95 21.15
C LYS A 75 -12.82 0.51 22.18
N CYS A 76 -11.56 0.40 21.79
CA CYS A 76 -10.53 -0.17 22.65
C CYS A 76 -9.10 0.20 22.21
N ASN A 77 -8.14 -0.12 23.08
CA ASN A 77 -6.74 -0.19 22.68
C ASN A 77 -6.52 -1.47 21.86
N VAL A 78 -6.15 -1.30 20.58
CA VAL A 78 -6.04 -2.39 19.60
C VAL A 78 -5.07 -3.49 20.07
N LEU A 79 -3.89 -3.12 20.59
CA LEU A 79 -2.91 -4.12 21.04
C LEU A 79 -3.45 -4.97 22.18
N SER A 80 -4.12 -4.35 23.16
CA SER A 80 -4.72 -5.04 24.29
C SER A 80 -5.85 -5.98 23.85
N ALA A 81 -6.68 -5.51 22.90
CA ALA A 81 -7.79 -6.30 22.35
C ALA A 81 -7.29 -7.51 21.55
N LEU A 82 -6.31 -7.32 20.65
CA LEU A 82 -5.73 -8.42 19.88
C LEU A 82 -5.04 -9.46 20.78
N ARG A 83 -4.36 -9.02 21.84
CA ARG A 83 -3.80 -9.95 22.83
C ARG A 83 -4.89 -10.74 23.59
N ALA A 84 -5.99 -10.10 23.94
CA ALA A 84 -7.13 -10.77 24.59
C ALA A 84 -7.80 -11.76 23.64
N LEU A 85 -8.06 -11.33 22.40
CA LEU A 85 -8.64 -12.17 21.34
C LEU A 85 -7.77 -13.40 21.07
N GLY A 86 -6.45 -13.24 20.95
CA GLY A 86 -5.53 -14.36 20.74
C GLY A 86 -5.54 -15.37 21.89
N ARG A 87 -5.63 -14.91 23.16
CA ARG A 87 -5.79 -15.82 24.31
C ARG A 87 -7.11 -16.57 24.29
N SER A 88 -8.21 -15.89 23.94
CA SER A 88 -9.53 -16.50 23.87
C SER A 88 -9.64 -17.47 22.69
N ALA A 89 -9.12 -17.10 21.53
CA ALA A 89 -9.09 -17.98 20.37
C ALA A 89 -8.28 -19.26 20.63
N LYS A 90 -7.13 -19.16 21.30
CA LYS A 90 -6.33 -20.33 21.68
C LYS A 90 -7.14 -21.30 22.56
N LYS A 91 -7.83 -20.78 23.59
CA LYS A 91 -8.69 -21.61 24.45
C LYS A 91 -9.87 -22.23 23.69
N ALA A 92 -10.48 -21.45 22.77
CA ALA A 92 -11.58 -21.95 21.95
C ALA A 92 -11.12 -23.11 21.05
N VAL A 93 -9.97 -22.98 20.39
CA VAL A 93 -9.39 -24.03 19.53
C VAL A 93 -9.06 -25.32 20.32
N GLU A 94 -8.70 -25.20 21.59
CA GLU A 94 -8.47 -26.37 22.46
C GLU A 94 -9.76 -27.15 22.73
N ALA A 95 -10.91 -26.47 22.70
CA ALA A 95 -12.23 -27.01 23.06
C ALA A 95 -13.08 -27.49 21.87
N ILE A 96 -12.72 -27.22 20.64
CA ILE A 96 -13.47 -27.64 19.43
C ILE A 96 -13.33 -29.14 19.15
N SER A 97 -14.32 -29.69 18.46
CA SER A 97 -14.32 -31.07 17.97
C SER A 97 -13.22 -31.34 16.92
N SER A 98 -12.94 -32.61 16.66
CA SER A 98 -12.04 -33.02 15.56
C SER A 98 -12.51 -32.47 14.20
N ASP A 99 -13.80 -32.58 13.91
CA ASP A 99 -14.39 -32.15 12.64
C ASP A 99 -14.27 -30.62 12.42
N GLU A 100 -14.47 -29.84 13.50
CA GLU A 100 -14.25 -28.39 13.46
C GLU A 100 -12.78 -28.05 13.27
N ARG A 101 -11.88 -28.79 13.88
CA ARG A 101 -10.44 -28.64 13.71
C ARG A 101 -10.01 -28.92 12.28
N ASP A 102 -10.54 -29.98 11.67
CA ASP A 102 -10.27 -30.33 10.28
C ASP A 102 -10.79 -29.25 9.30
N ARG A 103 -11.96 -28.67 9.57
CA ARG A 103 -12.48 -27.51 8.81
C ARG A 103 -11.58 -26.28 8.95
N LEU A 104 -11.13 -25.94 10.14
CA LEU A 104 -10.18 -24.83 10.34
C LEU A 104 -8.87 -25.07 9.63
N SER A 105 -8.33 -26.29 9.69
CA SER A 105 -7.13 -26.68 8.95
C SER A 105 -7.30 -26.50 7.44
N ALA A 106 -8.41 -27.00 6.89
CA ALA A 106 -8.71 -26.88 5.46
C ALA A 106 -8.84 -25.40 5.01
N ARG A 107 -9.46 -24.52 5.83
CA ARG A 107 -9.51 -23.07 5.56
C ARG A 107 -8.11 -22.44 5.60
N GLY A 108 -7.28 -22.81 6.56
CA GLY A 108 -5.88 -22.38 6.64
C GLY A 108 -5.07 -22.82 5.41
N ASP A 109 -5.24 -24.07 4.97
CA ASP A 109 -4.60 -24.59 3.77
C ASP A 109 -5.05 -23.88 2.49
N GLN A 110 -6.33 -23.50 2.42
CA GLN A 110 -6.83 -22.69 1.32
C GLN A 110 -6.20 -21.29 1.29
N ALA A 111 -6.12 -20.63 2.45
CA ALA A 111 -5.48 -19.31 2.55
C ALA A 111 -4.01 -19.38 2.17
N ARG A 112 -3.25 -20.39 2.64
CA ARG A 112 -1.86 -20.63 2.24
C ARG A 112 -1.70 -20.78 0.73
N ARG A 113 -2.53 -21.61 0.09
CA ARG A 113 -2.47 -21.77 -1.37
C ARG A 113 -2.72 -20.47 -2.13
N HIS A 114 -3.62 -19.61 -1.62
CA HIS A 114 -3.84 -18.28 -2.22
C HIS A 114 -2.65 -17.34 -2.03
N HIS A 115 -2.03 -17.38 -0.85
CA HIS A 115 -0.80 -16.63 -0.57
C HIS A 115 0.31 -17.05 -1.53
N ASP A 116 0.59 -18.35 -1.63
CA ASP A 116 1.63 -18.92 -2.49
C ASP A 116 1.38 -18.58 -3.96
N HIS A 117 0.12 -18.65 -4.40
CA HIS A 117 -0.26 -18.28 -5.76
C HIS A 117 0.00 -16.78 -6.03
N LEU A 118 -0.41 -15.89 -5.11
CA LEU A 118 -0.15 -14.46 -5.21
C LEU A 118 1.35 -14.18 -5.33
N MET A 119 2.17 -14.82 -4.50
CA MET A 119 3.61 -14.65 -4.53
C MET A 119 4.22 -15.18 -5.83
N SER A 120 3.77 -16.33 -6.31
CA SER A 120 4.22 -16.92 -7.58
C SER A 120 3.86 -16.05 -8.79
N GLU A 121 2.65 -15.46 -8.83
CA GLU A 121 2.25 -14.53 -9.89
C GLU A 121 3.14 -13.30 -9.95
N LEU A 122 3.50 -12.74 -8.78
CA LEU A 122 4.37 -11.58 -8.70
C LEU A 122 5.81 -11.89 -9.15
N GLU A 123 6.33 -13.06 -8.77
CA GLU A 123 7.65 -13.53 -9.19
C GLU A 123 7.69 -13.88 -10.68
N ALA A 124 6.62 -14.43 -11.22
CA ALA A 124 6.51 -14.70 -12.66
C ALA A 124 6.53 -13.42 -13.51
N GLN A 125 6.00 -12.31 -12.99
CA GLN A 125 6.06 -11.02 -13.68
C GLN A 125 7.50 -10.48 -13.82
N GLU A 126 8.40 -10.80 -12.87
CA GLU A 126 9.82 -10.47 -12.97
C GLU A 126 10.53 -11.29 -14.06
N ALA A 127 10.13 -12.54 -14.21
CA ALA A 127 10.81 -13.51 -15.08
C ALA A 127 10.38 -13.43 -16.56
N THR A 128 9.42 -12.57 -16.92
CA THR A 128 8.90 -12.51 -18.29
C THR A 128 9.91 -11.83 -19.22
N PRO A 129 10.61 -12.57 -20.12
CA PRO A 129 11.56 -11.97 -21.07
C PRO A 129 10.81 -11.10 -22.07
N GLY A 130 11.29 -9.89 -22.28
CA GLY A 130 10.84 -9.01 -23.37
C GLY A 130 10.10 -7.76 -22.92
N ALA A 131 9.66 -7.64 -21.69
CA ALA A 131 9.25 -6.36 -21.14
C ALA A 131 10.49 -5.68 -20.53
N ASN A 132 11.14 -4.80 -21.27
CA ASN A 132 12.17 -3.89 -20.72
C ASN A 132 11.59 -2.89 -19.71
N ALA A 133 10.36 -3.08 -19.26
CA ALA A 133 9.67 -2.19 -18.37
C ALA A 133 9.98 -2.56 -16.92
N ILE A 134 10.56 -1.61 -16.19
CA ILE A 134 10.73 -1.70 -14.74
C ILE A 134 9.35 -1.66 -14.08
N THR A 135 9.00 -2.69 -13.33
CA THR A 135 7.75 -2.73 -12.57
C THR A 135 7.94 -2.18 -11.15
N PRO A 136 6.88 -1.65 -10.52
CA PRO A 136 6.94 -1.22 -9.11
C PRO A 136 7.34 -2.36 -8.15
N PHE A 137 6.99 -3.60 -8.48
CA PHE A 137 7.39 -4.79 -7.72
C PHE A 137 8.92 -4.98 -7.77
N MET A 138 9.54 -4.84 -8.95
CA MET A 138 11.00 -4.92 -9.11
C MET A 138 11.71 -3.82 -8.31
N VAL A 139 11.19 -2.59 -8.34
CA VAL A 139 11.71 -1.49 -7.50
C VAL A 139 11.69 -1.88 -6.02
N GLY A 140 10.57 -2.42 -5.54
CA GLY A 140 10.44 -2.91 -4.17
C GLY A 140 11.46 -4.01 -3.83
N ARG A 141 11.64 -4.98 -4.73
CA ARG A 141 12.61 -6.08 -4.58
C ARG A 141 14.04 -5.59 -4.51
N THR A 142 14.40 -4.66 -5.38
CA THR A 142 15.74 -4.04 -5.38
C THR A 142 15.99 -3.29 -4.07
N LEU A 143 15.01 -2.49 -3.62
CA LEU A 143 15.12 -1.80 -2.33
C LEU A 143 15.23 -2.77 -1.14
N SER A 144 14.48 -3.87 -1.16
CA SER A 144 14.59 -4.90 -0.11
C SER A 144 15.97 -5.54 -0.04
N LYS A 145 16.65 -5.71 -1.19
CA LYS A 145 18.01 -6.24 -1.26
C LYS A 145 19.07 -5.24 -0.81
N LEU A 146 18.97 -3.99 -1.33
CA LEU A 146 20.01 -2.98 -1.14
C LEU A 146 19.87 -2.21 0.16
N CYS A 147 18.66 -2.02 0.65
CA CYS A 147 18.32 -1.21 1.82
C CYS A 147 17.27 -1.90 2.70
N PRO A 148 17.53 -3.12 3.23
CA PRO A 148 16.51 -3.89 3.98
C PRO A 148 16.03 -3.17 5.24
N ASP A 149 16.88 -2.35 5.86
CA ASP A 149 16.58 -1.60 7.08
C ASP A 149 16.07 -0.18 6.82
N ALA A 150 15.83 0.18 5.57
CA ALA A 150 15.37 1.52 5.23
C ALA A 150 13.96 1.79 5.75
N GLN A 151 13.70 3.05 6.11
CA GLN A 151 12.34 3.55 6.26
C GLN A 151 11.83 4.02 4.90
N LEU A 152 10.80 3.37 4.39
CA LEU A 152 10.20 3.66 3.09
C LEU A 152 8.92 4.48 3.26
N TYR A 153 8.88 5.64 2.62
CA TYR A 153 7.73 6.54 2.54
C TYR A 153 7.12 6.45 1.15
N GLU A 154 5.94 5.85 1.05
CA GLU A 154 5.32 5.50 -0.23
C GLU A 154 4.12 6.40 -0.55
N GLU A 155 4.17 7.02 -1.72
CA GLU A 155 3.07 7.79 -2.32
C GLU A 155 3.00 7.51 -3.83
N ALA A 156 3.20 6.26 -4.23
CA ALA A 156 3.13 5.83 -5.63
C ALA A 156 1.71 5.39 -6.06
N VAL A 157 0.73 5.57 -5.19
CA VAL A 157 -0.71 5.38 -5.41
C VAL A 157 -1.04 4.01 -6.03
N THR A 158 -1.33 3.93 -7.35
CA THR A 158 -1.64 2.66 -8.02
C THR A 158 -0.46 1.70 -8.09
N SER A 159 0.76 2.21 -7.97
CA SER A 159 2.00 1.42 -7.93
C SER A 159 2.39 0.97 -6.51
N GLY A 160 1.73 1.48 -5.47
CA GLY A 160 2.11 1.25 -4.07
C GLY A 160 1.94 -0.19 -3.60
N ASN A 161 0.86 -0.88 -3.96
CA ASN A 161 0.65 -2.26 -3.55
C ASN A 161 1.71 -3.22 -4.15
N PRO A 162 1.98 -3.22 -5.47
CA PRO A 162 3.07 -4.02 -6.04
C PRO A 162 4.44 -3.68 -5.44
N LEU A 163 4.73 -2.39 -5.21
CA LEU A 163 5.96 -1.95 -4.56
C LEU A 163 6.10 -2.57 -3.16
N ALA A 164 5.05 -2.51 -2.35
CA ALA A 164 5.05 -3.06 -1.00
C ALA A 164 5.25 -4.58 -1.00
N LEU A 165 4.61 -5.30 -1.90
CA LEU A 165 4.76 -6.73 -2.08
C LEU A 165 6.20 -7.12 -2.49
N GLY A 166 6.88 -6.25 -3.24
CA GLY A 166 8.30 -6.40 -3.56
C GLY A 166 9.22 -6.06 -2.38
N PHE A 167 8.98 -4.96 -1.68
CA PHE A 167 9.80 -4.51 -0.56
C PHE A 167 9.69 -5.41 0.67
N ARG A 168 8.53 -6.04 0.90
CA ARG A 168 8.27 -7.00 1.98
C ARG A 168 8.66 -6.47 3.37
N PRO A 169 8.08 -5.34 3.82
CA PRO A 169 8.40 -4.79 5.13
C PRO A 169 8.02 -5.79 6.23
N SER A 170 8.99 -6.15 7.07
CA SER A 170 8.82 -7.08 8.19
C SER A 170 8.84 -6.39 9.55
N GLU A 171 9.51 -5.24 9.63
CA GLU A 171 9.70 -4.50 10.87
C GLU A 171 8.72 -3.33 11.00
N VAL A 172 8.25 -3.10 12.24
CA VAL A 172 7.35 -1.97 12.55
C VAL A 172 8.08 -0.65 12.30
N GLY A 173 7.44 0.24 11.53
CA GLY A 173 7.97 1.58 11.24
C GLY A 173 8.95 1.63 10.06
N THR A 174 9.09 0.55 9.29
CA THR A 174 9.90 0.54 8.05
C THR A 174 9.11 0.90 6.80
N TYR A 175 7.78 0.92 6.86
CA TYR A 175 6.93 1.27 5.72
C TYR A 175 5.79 2.17 6.14
N MET A 176 5.72 3.34 5.54
CA MET A 176 4.68 4.34 5.75
C MET A 176 4.03 4.73 4.44
N ARG A 177 2.71 4.88 4.46
CA ARG A 177 1.89 5.39 3.35
C ARG A 177 1.09 6.60 3.79
N ASN A 178 0.71 7.43 2.82
CA ASN A 178 -0.24 8.51 3.05
C ASN A 178 -1.62 7.92 3.41
N GLY A 179 -2.05 8.16 4.64
CA GLY A 179 -3.36 7.68 5.14
C GLY A 179 -4.56 8.44 4.59
N GLY A 180 -4.36 9.68 4.10
CA GLY A 180 -5.44 10.56 3.65
C GLY A 180 -5.63 10.62 2.13
N SER A 181 -4.86 9.87 1.36
CA SER A 181 -4.88 9.86 -0.12
C SER A 181 -4.66 11.23 -0.78
N PHE A 182 -4.12 12.20 -0.04
CA PHE A 182 -3.81 13.53 -0.54
C PHE A 182 -2.37 13.56 -1.09
N LEU A 183 -2.20 14.03 -2.32
CA LEU A 183 -0.88 14.05 -2.98
C LEU A 183 0.07 15.09 -2.37
N GLY A 184 1.38 14.82 -2.46
CA GLY A 184 2.45 15.72 -2.00
C GLY A 184 2.94 15.46 -0.58
N TRP A 185 2.45 14.40 0.07
CA TRP A 185 2.87 14.04 1.43
C TRP A 185 4.28 13.41 1.49
N GLY A 186 4.61 12.53 0.54
CA GLY A 186 5.79 11.67 0.59
C GLY A 186 7.10 12.43 0.71
N LEU A 187 7.28 13.49 -0.09
CA LEU A 187 8.50 14.31 -0.06
C LEU A 187 8.70 14.94 1.33
N GLY A 188 7.69 15.63 1.84
CA GLY A 188 7.77 16.28 3.16
C GLY A 188 7.94 15.30 4.31
N ALA A 189 7.21 14.18 4.28
CA ALA A 189 7.27 13.15 5.32
C ALA A 189 8.65 12.49 5.40
N SER A 190 9.26 12.15 4.26
CA SER A 190 10.59 11.54 4.20
C SER A 190 11.68 12.51 4.70
N LEU A 191 11.60 13.79 4.35
CA LEU A 191 12.53 14.80 4.87
C LEU A 191 12.38 14.94 6.39
N GLY A 192 11.14 14.99 6.90
CA GLY A 192 10.88 15.05 8.34
C GLY A 192 11.41 13.82 9.09
N ALA A 193 11.25 12.63 8.50
CA ALA A 193 11.78 11.40 9.07
C ALA A 193 13.31 11.41 9.16
N LYS A 194 13.98 11.84 8.09
CA LYS A 194 15.45 11.94 8.08
C LYS A 194 15.98 12.97 9.07
N LEU A 195 15.23 14.06 9.30
CA LEU A 195 15.55 15.03 10.35
C LEU A 195 15.39 14.45 11.76
N ALA A 196 14.36 13.63 11.97
CA ALA A 196 14.10 13.01 13.27
C ALA A 196 15.11 11.92 13.62
N ASP A 197 15.62 11.21 12.61
CA ASP A 197 16.66 10.18 12.77
C ASP A 197 17.70 10.30 11.64
N PRO A 198 18.75 11.11 11.85
CA PRO A 198 19.76 11.35 10.82
C PRO A 198 20.57 10.13 10.39
N GLU A 199 20.66 9.11 11.24
CA GLU A 199 21.43 7.88 10.95
C GLU A 199 20.60 6.89 10.10
N LYS A 200 19.28 6.99 10.11
CA LYS A 200 18.42 6.07 9.39
C LYS A 200 18.49 6.28 7.89
N THR A 201 18.54 5.20 7.14
CA THR A 201 18.32 5.26 5.68
C THR A 201 16.84 5.53 5.41
N VAL A 202 16.55 6.63 4.72
CA VAL A 202 15.18 7.02 4.36
C VAL A 202 15.03 7.01 2.85
N VAL A 203 14.02 6.31 2.38
CA VAL A 203 13.66 6.20 0.96
C VAL A 203 12.24 6.73 0.77
N CYS A 204 12.07 7.62 -0.20
CA CYS A 204 10.78 8.11 -0.64
C CYS A 204 10.47 7.53 -2.02
N VAL A 205 9.38 6.80 -2.16
CA VAL A 205 8.92 6.33 -3.47
C VAL A 205 7.60 7.01 -3.80
N VAL A 206 7.61 7.81 -4.85
CA VAL A 206 6.46 8.62 -5.28
C VAL A 206 6.11 8.33 -6.73
N GLY A 207 4.84 8.49 -7.12
CA GLY A 207 4.45 8.55 -8.52
C GLY A 207 4.87 9.88 -9.17
N ASP A 208 4.94 9.93 -10.49
CA ASP A 208 5.22 11.14 -11.27
C ASP A 208 4.25 12.28 -10.95
N GLY A 209 2.95 12.01 -10.90
CA GLY A 209 1.94 12.96 -10.51
C GLY A 209 2.08 13.43 -9.07
N SER A 210 2.40 12.52 -8.13
CA SER A 210 2.64 12.87 -6.73
C SER A 210 3.89 13.73 -6.56
N PHE A 211 4.95 13.44 -7.32
CA PHE A 211 6.18 14.20 -7.32
C PHE A 211 5.94 15.64 -7.78
N ILE A 212 5.26 15.82 -8.91
CA ILE A 212 4.93 17.16 -9.44
C ILE A 212 4.04 17.92 -8.43
N PHE A 213 3.01 17.27 -7.90
CA PHE A 213 2.07 17.89 -6.95
C PHE A 213 2.74 18.27 -5.63
N GLY A 214 3.76 17.51 -5.21
CA GLY A 214 4.51 17.73 -3.98
C GLY A 214 5.48 18.92 -4.01
N VAL A 215 5.47 19.75 -5.06
CA VAL A 215 6.37 20.92 -5.23
C VAL A 215 7.82 20.52 -5.02
N PRO A 216 8.39 19.65 -5.87
CA PRO A 216 9.68 19.02 -5.66
C PRO A 216 10.84 20.01 -5.51
N THR A 217 10.76 21.16 -6.19
CA THR A 217 11.79 22.21 -6.08
C THR A 217 11.92 22.76 -4.68
N ALA A 218 10.80 22.96 -3.97
CA ALA A 218 10.81 23.41 -2.58
C ALA A 218 11.37 22.34 -1.64
N ALA A 219 10.94 21.07 -1.83
CA ALA A 219 11.41 19.93 -1.04
C ALA A 219 12.92 19.70 -1.22
N LEU A 220 13.41 19.68 -2.45
CA LEU A 220 14.82 19.48 -2.77
C LEU A 220 15.70 20.65 -2.29
N TRP A 221 15.22 21.89 -2.42
CA TRP A 221 15.90 23.04 -1.87
C TRP A 221 16.01 22.98 -0.35
N MET A 222 14.93 22.60 0.34
CA MET A 222 14.93 22.36 1.78
C MET A 222 15.95 21.28 2.16
N ALA A 223 15.93 20.13 1.44
CA ALA A 223 16.87 19.04 1.66
C ALA A 223 18.33 19.51 1.55
N LYS A 224 18.66 20.27 0.50
CA LYS A 224 19.99 20.87 0.33
C LYS A 224 20.36 21.81 1.46
N THR A 225 19.46 22.73 1.80
CA THR A 225 19.71 23.77 2.80
C THR A 225 20.00 23.17 4.18
N HIS A 226 19.28 22.13 4.55
CA HIS A 226 19.39 21.46 5.85
C HIS A 226 20.25 20.18 5.81
N LYS A 227 20.89 19.88 4.68
CA LYS A 227 21.75 18.69 4.49
C LYS A 227 21.03 17.38 4.80
N ILE A 228 19.78 17.27 4.37
CA ILE A 228 18.92 16.12 4.59
C ILE A 228 19.10 15.18 3.40
N ALA A 229 19.78 14.05 3.62
CA ALA A 229 20.03 13.04 2.58
C ALA A 229 18.89 12.01 2.55
N VAL A 230 18.04 12.06 1.52
CA VAL A 230 16.95 11.11 1.26
C VAL A 230 17.08 10.58 -0.16
N LEU A 231 16.91 9.28 -0.36
CA LEU A 231 16.76 8.69 -1.69
C LEU A 231 15.31 8.89 -2.14
N ILE A 232 15.11 9.62 -3.24
CA ILE A 232 13.79 9.82 -3.84
C ILE A 232 13.70 9.04 -5.14
N ILE A 233 12.76 8.13 -5.26
CA ILE A 233 12.49 7.33 -6.46
C ILE A 233 11.15 7.76 -7.02
N VAL A 234 11.14 8.21 -8.28
CA VAL A 234 9.93 8.57 -9.00
C VAL A 234 9.53 7.43 -9.94
N VAL A 235 8.44 6.75 -9.62
CA VAL A 235 7.84 5.73 -10.49
C VAL A 235 6.97 6.46 -11.52
N ASN A 236 7.51 6.57 -12.74
CA ASN A 236 6.90 7.35 -13.81
C ASN A 236 6.10 6.44 -14.75
N ASN A 237 4.78 6.53 -14.70
CA ASN A 237 3.86 5.87 -15.62
C ASN A 237 3.19 6.85 -16.61
N ALA A 238 3.63 8.10 -16.59
CA ALA A 238 3.16 9.19 -17.45
C ALA A 238 1.65 9.46 -17.34
N CYS A 239 1.04 9.22 -16.16
CA CYS A 239 -0.41 9.32 -16.03
C CYS A 239 -0.86 9.47 -14.57
N TYR A 240 -1.87 10.32 -14.33
CA TYR A 240 -2.69 10.25 -13.11
C TYR A 240 -3.58 9.00 -13.15
N ASN A 241 -2.97 7.82 -13.04
CA ASN A 241 -3.62 6.55 -13.31
C ASN A 241 -4.78 6.24 -12.35
N SER A 242 -4.71 6.64 -11.07
CA SER A 242 -5.82 6.44 -10.13
C SER A 242 -7.07 7.20 -10.55
N VAL A 243 -6.91 8.43 -11.05
CA VAL A 243 -8.03 9.25 -11.57
C VAL A 243 -8.62 8.61 -12.83
N ARG A 244 -7.76 8.13 -13.73
CA ARG A 244 -8.18 7.40 -14.93
C ARG A 244 -9.02 6.18 -14.60
N LEU A 245 -8.54 5.35 -13.66
CA LEU A 245 -9.24 4.14 -13.22
C LEU A 245 -10.58 4.48 -12.55
N ALA A 246 -10.59 5.43 -11.61
CA ALA A 246 -11.80 5.86 -10.93
C ALA A 246 -12.86 6.41 -11.93
N THR A 247 -12.44 7.17 -12.92
CA THR A 247 -13.34 7.68 -13.96
C THR A 247 -13.91 6.56 -14.81
N ARG A 248 -13.08 5.60 -15.22
CA ARG A 248 -13.53 4.43 -16.00
C ARG A 248 -14.56 3.62 -15.22
N ASP A 249 -14.27 3.35 -13.95
CA ASP A 249 -15.09 2.45 -13.13
C ASP A 249 -16.40 3.12 -12.69
N SER A 250 -16.40 4.45 -12.46
CA SER A 250 -17.61 5.19 -12.10
C SER A 250 -18.50 5.51 -13.31
N TYR A 251 -17.91 5.69 -14.50
CA TYR A 251 -18.62 6.11 -15.72
C TYR A 251 -18.17 5.26 -16.93
N PRO A 252 -18.43 3.94 -16.95
CA PRO A 252 -17.91 3.05 -18.00
C PRO A 252 -18.32 3.45 -19.43
N GLU A 253 -19.50 4.07 -19.60
CA GLU A 253 -20.02 4.59 -20.87
C GLU A 253 -19.90 6.11 -21.00
N GLY A 254 -19.08 6.75 -20.16
CA GLY A 254 -18.88 8.18 -20.17
C GLY A 254 -18.13 8.69 -21.39
N ILE A 255 -18.01 10.02 -21.53
CA ILE A 255 -17.35 10.67 -22.66
C ILE A 255 -15.89 10.24 -22.86
N GLN A 256 -15.22 9.84 -21.78
CA GLN A 256 -13.85 9.32 -21.82
C GLN A 256 -13.71 8.03 -22.65
N ALA A 257 -14.76 7.25 -22.81
CA ALA A 257 -14.74 6.04 -23.62
C ALA A 257 -14.51 6.34 -25.11
N THR A 258 -14.90 7.55 -25.59
CA THR A 258 -14.81 7.96 -26.97
C THR A 258 -13.81 9.08 -27.23
N GLN A 259 -13.58 9.97 -26.25
CA GLN A 259 -12.73 11.17 -26.40
C GLN A 259 -11.44 11.12 -25.59
N GLY A 260 -11.22 10.04 -24.81
CA GLY A 260 -10.06 9.91 -23.93
C GLY A 260 -10.23 10.70 -22.60
N TYR A 261 -9.29 10.48 -21.70
CA TYR A 261 -9.33 11.04 -20.35
C TYR A 261 -8.69 12.43 -20.29
N VAL A 262 -9.46 13.45 -20.00
CA VAL A 262 -8.96 14.82 -19.88
C VAL A 262 -8.21 14.99 -18.54
N GLY A 263 -7.02 15.62 -18.62
CA GLY A 263 -6.25 16.03 -17.44
C GLY A 263 -5.50 14.91 -16.72
N VAL A 264 -5.47 13.68 -17.27
CA VAL A 264 -4.74 12.56 -16.66
C VAL A 264 -3.41 12.24 -17.35
N ASP A 265 -3.20 12.77 -18.53
CA ASP A 265 -2.00 12.54 -19.34
C ASP A 265 -0.80 13.34 -18.80
N LEU A 266 0.29 12.65 -18.52
CA LEU A 266 1.59 13.19 -18.12
C LEU A 266 2.70 12.68 -19.04
N SER A 267 2.40 12.42 -20.32
CA SER A 267 3.31 11.78 -21.27
C SER A 267 4.52 12.62 -21.66
N ASP A 268 4.48 13.94 -21.42
CA ASP A 268 5.62 14.85 -21.63
C ASP A 268 5.98 15.58 -20.32
N PRO A 269 6.42 14.86 -19.28
CA PRO A 269 6.76 15.47 -18.01
C PRO A 269 8.12 16.20 -18.12
N PRO A 270 8.39 17.19 -17.25
CA PRO A 270 9.73 17.75 -17.14
C PRO A 270 10.74 16.65 -16.78
N ALA A 271 11.99 16.83 -17.18
CA ALA A 271 13.07 15.92 -16.78
C ALA A 271 13.27 16.00 -15.24
N PHE A 272 12.78 15.01 -14.50
CA PHE A 272 12.82 15.00 -13.03
C PHE A 272 14.24 14.98 -12.50
N GLU A 273 15.15 14.26 -13.19
CA GLU A 273 16.58 14.27 -12.89
C GLU A 273 17.20 15.67 -13.03
N ALA A 274 16.80 16.44 -14.04
CA ALA A 274 17.28 17.82 -14.20
C ALA A 274 16.73 18.76 -13.15
N ILE A 275 15.50 18.56 -12.66
CA ILE A 275 14.95 19.29 -11.50
C ILE A 275 15.78 19.02 -10.25
N ALA A 276 16.15 17.75 -10.03
CA ALA A 276 16.99 17.37 -8.89
C ALA A 276 18.36 18.06 -8.95
N GLU A 277 19.02 18.04 -10.11
CA GLU A 277 20.32 18.68 -10.35
C GLU A 277 20.27 20.20 -10.18
N ALA A 278 19.23 20.84 -10.73
CA ALA A 278 19.03 22.30 -10.58
C ALA A 278 18.86 22.71 -9.10
N CYS A 279 18.30 21.84 -8.27
CA CYS A 279 18.19 22.03 -6.82
C CYS A 279 19.45 21.60 -6.06
N GLY A 280 20.48 21.09 -6.75
CA GLY A 280 21.76 20.67 -6.19
C GLY A 280 21.75 19.27 -5.57
N ALA A 281 20.81 18.43 -5.94
CA ALA A 281 20.81 17.01 -5.70
C ALA A 281 21.45 16.25 -6.89
N TRP A 282 21.72 14.97 -6.73
CA TRP A 282 22.07 14.10 -7.83
C TRP A 282 20.79 13.52 -8.45
N GLY A 283 20.73 13.46 -9.78
CA GLY A 283 19.60 12.93 -10.53
C GLY A 283 20.01 11.90 -11.57
N ARG A 284 19.26 10.81 -11.69
CA ARG A 284 19.48 9.78 -12.72
C ARG A 284 18.16 9.22 -13.22
N ARG A 285 18.02 9.09 -14.54
CA ARG A 285 16.93 8.37 -15.18
C ARG A 285 17.33 6.91 -15.38
N VAL A 286 16.50 5.99 -14.89
CA VAL A 286 16.68 4.54 -15.03
C VAL A 286 15.58 4.01 -15.94
N THR A 287 15.98 3.37 -17.06
CA THR A 287 15.06 2.90 -18.11
C THR A 287 15.22 1.42 -18.44
N SER A 288 16.17 0.73 -17.82
CA SER A 288 16.38 -0.70 -18.00
C SER A 288 16.53 -1.41 -16.66
N ILE A 289 16.18 -2.69 -16.65
CA ILE A 289 16.29 -3.55 -15.46
C ILE A 289 17.74 -3.65 -15.00
N ASP A 290 18.67 -3.83 -15.94
CA ASP A 290 20.11 -3.94 -15.64
C ASP A 290 20.68 -2.68 -14.95
N ALA A 291 20.07 -1.51 -15.20
CA ALA A 291 20.45 -0.26 -14.58
C ALA A 291 19.75 0.01 -13.23
N LEU A 292 18.81 -0.83 -12.83
CA LEU A 292 18.09 -0.68 -11.57
C LEU A 292 18.96 -1.10 -10.37
N ASP A 293 19.81 -2.10 -10.54
CA ASP A 293 20.70 -2.64 -9.50
C ASP A 293 22.06 -1.88 -9.41
N SER A 294 22.27 -0.87 -10.26
CA SER A 294 23.53 -0.08 -10.35
C SER A 294 23.38 1.34 -9.81
#